data_0ee68dc4d89188106b2235240fe9c6a8
#
_entry.id   0ee68dc4d89188106b2235240fe9c6a8
#
_cell.length_a   1.000
_cell.length_b   1.000
_cell.length_c   1.000
_cell.angle_alpha   90.00
_cell.angle_beta   90.00
_cell.angle_gamma   90.00
#
_symmetry.space_group_name_H-M   'P 1'
#
loop_
_entity.id
_entity.type
_entity.pdbx_description
1 polymer ?
#
loop_
_entity_poly.entity_id
_entity_poly.type
_entity_poly.pdbx_seq_one_letter_code
_entity_poly.pdbx_strand_id
1 'polypeptide(L)'
;MAPIRSRSRKVRIGTQMINEIIKKIEELSGQYSGYEIFSDWIKAAALCIDNLAGNYNQEIYRKREAQYMEIAKKHLGKMGDFADMTGMLTISLEDNMEDVLGKIYMQAGLGNKQTGQFFTPFHLSYLTAKIAVPEDVNEQTPYIMHEPSTGGGGMIIAAAKVLRDRGLNYQKCLKVVAQDLDWKGVYMTYVQLSLLGIEATVIQGDSLSGQDTAAEQIFYTPRKKGLII
;
A
#
# COMPACT_ATOMS: atom_id res chain seq x y z
N MET A 1 -7.90 28.79 -3.28
CA MET A 1 -7.38 28.41 -1.94
C MET A 1 -8.55 27.87 -1.12
N ALA A 2 -8.55 26.57 -0.77
CA ALA A 2 -9.55 26.03 0.16
C ALA A 2 -9.28 26.61 1.57
N PRO A 3 -10.30 26.96 2.34
CA PRO A 3 -10.11 27.61 3.63
C PRO A 3 -9.37 26.69 4.62
N ILE A 4 -8.42 27.25 5.35
CA ILE A 4 -7.53 26.57 6.31
C ILE A 4 -8.31 25.65 7.30
N ARG A 5 -9.55 25.98 7.61
CA ARG A 5 -10.44 25.19 8.49
C ARG A 5 -10.84 23.82 7.92
N SER A 6 -10.91 23.66 6.61
CA SER A 6 -11.26 22.36 5.98
C SER A 6 -10.09 21.37 6.02
N ARG A 7 -8.86 21.88 5.88
CA ARG A 7 -7.64 21.08 5.88
C ARG A 7 -7.33 20.52 7.29
N SER A 8 -7.54 21.30 8.36
CA SER A 8 -7.35 20.84 9.73
C SER A 8 -8.35 19.77 10.18
N ARG A 9 -9.59 19.81 9.65
CA ARG A 9 -10.63 18.81 9.94
C ARG A 9 -10.31 17.47 9.25
N LYS A 10 -9.84 17.47 8.00
CA LYS A 10 -9.45 16.28 7.25
C LYS A 10 -8.26 15.56 7.92
N VAL A 11 -7.18 16.27 8.25
CA VAL A 11 -6.02 15.68 8.95
C VAL A 11 -6.41 15.01 10.28
N ARG A 12 -7.44 15.49 10.97
CA ARG A 12 -7.98 14.87 12.18
C ARG A 12 -8.69 13.55 11.88
N ILE A 13 -9.43 13.45 10.77
CA ILE A 13 -10.16 12.24 10.40
C ILE A 13 -9.18 11.12 10.04
N GLY A 14 -8.20 11.38 9.17
CA GLY A 14 -7.21 10.36 8.81
C GLY A 14 -6.41 9.84 10.00
N THR A 15 -6.01 10.73 10.92
CA THR A 15 -5.33 10.32 12.16
C THR A 15 -6.24 9.50 13.07
N GLN A 16 -7.52 9.86 13.17
CA GLN A 16 -8.49 9.10 13.94
C GLN A 16 -8.66 7.69 13.36
N MET A 17 -8.77 7.55 12.04
CA MET A 17 -8.87 6.23 11.39
C MET A 17 -7.66 5.35 11.66
N ILE A 18 -6.44 5.92 11.64
CA ILE A 18 -5.22 5.19 11.99
C ILE A 18 -5.31 4.64 13.41
N ASN A 19 -5.73 5.45 14.38
CA ASN A 19 -5.86 5.02 15.77
C ASN A 19 -6.93 3.93 15.93
N GLU A 20 -8.05 4.03 15.21
CA GLU A 20 -9.10 3.01 15.21
C GLU A 20 -8.61 1.69 14.59
N ILE A 21 -7.81 1.73 13.53
CA ILE A 21 -7.19 0.53 12.96
C ILE A 21 -6.25 -0.12 13.99
N ILE A 22 -5.39 0.65 14.65
CA ILE A 22 -4.48 0.13 15.69
C ILE A 22 -5.28 -0.52 16.81
N LYS A 23 -6.32 0.13 17.30
CA LYS A 23 -7.21 -0.41 18.33
C LYS A 23 -7.89 -1.71 17.87
N LYS A 24 -8.38 -1.80 16.63
CA LYS A 24 -8.94 -3.03 16.08
C LYS A 24 -7.90 -4.16 16.02
N ILE A 25 -6.66 -3.87 15.63
CA ILE A 25 -5.58 -4.86 15.65
C ILE A 25 -5.37 -5.39 17.08
N GLU A 26 -5.36 -4.53 18.11
CA GLU A 26 -5.23 -4.91 19.50
C GLU A 26 -6.43 -5.75 19.98
N GLU A 27 -7.66 -5.35 19.65
CA GLU A 27 -8.89 -6.07 19.99
C GLU A 27 -8.98 -7.45 19.34
N LEU A 28 -8.49 -7.59 18.10
CA LEU A 28 -8.43 -8.87 17.39
C LEU A 28 -7.28 -9.75 17.87
N SER A 29 -6.29 -9.17 18.54
CA SER A 29 -5.18 -9.90 19.14
C SER A 29 -5.67 -10.70 20.36
N GLY A 30 -5.21 -11.92 20.43
CA GLY A 30 -5.60 -12.85 21.51
C GLY A 30 -4.91 -14.17 21.27
N GLN A 31 -5.53 -15.04 20.45
CA GLN A 31 -4.89 -16.26 19.96
C GLN A 31 -3.72 -15.96 19.02
N TYR A 32 -3.78 -14.84 18.30
CA TYR A 32 -2.76 -14.37 17.35
C TYR A 32 -2.14 -13.07 17.83
N SER A 33 -0.87 -12.86 17.53
CA SER A 33 -0.18 -11.59 17.81
C SER A 33 -0.72 -10.45 16.93
N GLY A 34 -0.56 -9.21 17.36
CA GLY A 34 -0.91 -8.05 16.54
C GLY A 34 -0.17 -8.03 15.18
N TYR A 35 1.07 -8.54 15.14
CA TYR A 35 1.83 -8.72 13.93
C TYR A 35 1.16 -9.70 12.95
N GLU A 36 0.66 -10.84 13.44
CA GLU A 36 -0.07 -11.82 12.61
C GLU A 36 -1.39 -11.26 12.10
N ILE A 37 -2.16 -10.58 12.96
CA ILE A 37 -3.42 -9.91 12.58
C ILE A 37 -3.16 -8.90 11.47
N PHE A 38 -2.16 -8.02 11.63
CA PHE A 38 -1.77 -7.04 10.62
C PHE A 38 -1.36 -7.71 9.31
N SER A 39 -0.49 -8.71 9.38
CA SER A 39 0.04 -9.40 8.20
C SER A 39 -1.06 -10.13 7.42
N ASP A 40 -1.96 -10.83 8.12
CA ASP A 40 -3.08 -11.54 7.52
C ASP A 40 -4.12 -10.56 6.93
N TRP A 41 -4.41 -9.45 7.62
CA TRP A 41 -5.27 -8.41 7.10
C TRP A 41 -4.74 -7.84 5.77
N ILE A 42 -3.47 -7.39 5.75
CA ILE A 42 -2.88 -6.78 4.54
C ILE A 42 -2.79 -7.78 3.40
N LYS A 43 -2.41 -9.04 3.69
CA LYS A 43 -2.41 -10.11 2.69
C LYS A 43 -3.81 -10.37 2.15
N ALA A 44 -4.83 -10.47 3.00
CA ALA A 44 -6.22 -10.66 2.57
C ALA A 44 -6.71 -9.50 1.70
N ALA A 45 -6.42 -8.25 2.08
CA ALA A 45 -6.76 -7.07 1.29
C ALA A 45 -6.08 -7.10 -0.09
N ALA A 46 -4.78 -7.43 -0.16
CA ALA A 46 -4.05 -7.52 -1.42
C ALA A 46 -4.65 -8.59 -2.35
N LEU A 47 -4.91 -9.79 -1.83
CA LEU A 47 -5.49 -10.90 -2.59
C LEU A 47 -6.91 -10.57 -3.08
N CYS A 48 -7.73 -9.93 -2.24
CA CYS A 48 -9.08 -9.50 -2.60
C CYS A 48 -9.04 -8.46 -3.73
N ILE A 49 -8.21 -7.43 -3.62
CA ILE A 49 -8.07 -6.38 -4.64
C ILE A 49 -7.61 -6.99 -5.97
N ASP A 50 -6.62 -7.88 -5.95
CA ASP A 50 -6.11 -8.49 -7.18
C ASP A 50 -7.12 -9.39 -7.87
N ASN A 51 -7.86 -10.20 -7.09
CA ASN A 51 -8.92 -11.07 -7.61
C ASN A 51 -10.09 -10.26 -8.19
N LEU A 52 -10.52 -9.19 -7.52
CA LEU A 52 -11.57 -8.28 -8.01
C LEU A 52 -11.14 -7.51 -9.28
N ALA A 53 -9.87 -7.14 -9.37
CA ALA A 53 -9.32 -6.46 -10.54
C ALA A 53 -9.20 -7.35 -11.78
N GLY A 54 -9.63 -8.60 -11.69
CA GLY A 54 -9.60 -9.57 -12.78
C GLY A 54 -8.18 -10.10 -13.04
N ASN A 55 -7.98 -11.38 -12.77
CA ASN A 55 -6.74 -12.06 -13.10
C ASN A 55 -6.99 -12.92 -14.35
N TYR A 56 -6.33 -12.59 -15.46
CA TYR A 56 -6.45 -13.34 -16.72
C TYR A 56 -5.84 -14.74 -16.64
N ASN A 57 -4.93 -14.97 -15.66
CA ASN A 57 -4.34 -16.27 -15.41
C ASN A 57 -5.15 -17.04 -14.35
N GLN A 58 -5.93 -18.01 -14.78
CA GLN A 58 -6.81 -18.82 -13.93
C GLN A 58 -6.06 -19.61 -12.85
N GLU A 59 -4.82 -20.01 -13.11
CA GLU A 59 -4.00 -20.73 -12.12
C GLU A 59 -3.60 -19.79 -10.99
N ILE A 60 -3.12 -18.60 -11.32
CA ILE A 60 -2.77 -17.57 -10.33
C ILE A 60 -4.00 -17.17 -9.52
N TYR A 61 -5.14 -16.95 -10.18
CA TYR A 61 -6.40 -16.65 -9.50
C TYR A 61 -6.75 -17.72 -8.46
N ARG A 62 -6.73 -19.00 -8.84
CA ARG A 62 -7.05 -20.11 -7.93
C ARG A 62 -6.08 -20.19 -6.74
N LYS A 63 -4.79 -19.99 -6.97
CA LYS A 63 -3.76 -19.97 -5.92
C LYS A 63 -4.02 -18.83 -4.93
N ARG A 64 -4.32 -17.63 -5.42
CA ARG A 64 -4.60 -16.45 -4.59
C ARG A 64 -5.91 -16.59 -3.83
N GLU A 65 -6.95 -17.11 -4.48
CA GLU A 65 -8.23 -17.39 -3.84
C GLU A 65 -8.09 -18.43 -2.71
N ALA A 66 -7.33 -19.51 -2.96
CA ALA A 66 -7.05 -20.49 -1.93
C ALA A 66 -6.36 -19.87 -0.69
N GLN A 67 -5.35 -19.01 -0.91
CA GLN A 67 -4.68 -18.30 0.18
C GLN A 67 -5.62 -17.34 0.94
N TYR A 68 -6.51 -16.64 0.23
CA TYR A 68 -7.55 -15.82 0.86
C TYR A 68 -8.48 -16.66 1.74
N MET A 69 -8.93 -17.80 1.21
CA MET A 69 -9.82 -18.70 1.96
C MET A 69 -9.15 -19.33 3.19
N GLU A 70 -7.83 -19.55 3.16
CA GLU A 70 -7.07 -19.98 4.35
C GLU A 70 -7.10 -18.91 5.45
N ILE A 71 -6.88 -17.64 5.08
CA ILE A 71 -6.97 -16.51 6.02
C ILE A 71 -8.39 -16.39 6.57
N ALA A 72 -9.41 -16.49 5.71
CA ALA A 72 -10.81 -16.40 6.11
C ALA A 72 -11.22 -17.52 7.09
N LYS A 73 -10.70 -18.74 6.90
CA LYS A 73 -10.90 -19.84 7.84
C LYS A 73 -10.17 -19.61 9.16
N LYS A 74 -8.91 -19.12 9.11
CA LYS A 74 -8.11 -18.79 10.28
C LYS A 74 -8.79 -17.74 11.15
N HIS A 75 -9.42 -16.74 10.52
CA HIS A 75 -10.08 -15.61 11.18
C HIS A 75 -11.61 -15.64 11.00
N LEU A 76 -12.20 -16.82 11.21
CA LEU A 76 -13.65 -17.02 11.06
C LEU A 76 -14.43 -16.02 11.93
N GLY A 77 -15.37 -15.28 11.30
CA GLY A 77 -16.16 -14.24 11.93
C GLY A 77 -15.50 -12.87 12.09
N LYS A 78 -14.19 -12.74 11.74
CA LYS A 78 -13.42 -11.48 11.85
C LYS A 78 -13.15 -10.80 10.51
N MET A 79 -13.55 -11.41 9.39
CA MET A 79 -13.30 -10.82 8.06
C MET A 79 -14.03 -9.49 7.84
N GLY A 80 -15.15 -9.26 8.54
CA GLY A 80 -15.83 -7.96 8.56
C GLY A 80 -14.95 -6.86 9.15
N ASP A 81 -14.21 -7.14 10.23
CA ASP A 81 -13.26 -6.20 10.81
C ASP A 81 -12.11 -5.88 9.84
N PHE A 82 -11.61 -6.87 9.09
CA PHE A 82 -10.60 -6.65 8.06
C PHE A 82 -11.11 -5.74 6.94
N ALA A 83 -12.38 -5.90 6.53
CA ALA A 83 -13.01 -5.02 5.56
C ALA A 83 -13.16 -3.58 6.10
N ASP A 84 -13.61 -3.40 7.35
CA ASP A 84 -13.70 -2.12 8.03
C ASP A 84 -12.34 -1.42 8.09
N MET A 85 -11.28 -2.15 8.49
CA MET A 85 -9.92 -1.63 8.54
C MET A 85 -9.43 -1.16 7.16
N THR A 86 -9.80 -1.89 6.10
CA THR A 86 -9.48 -1.49 4.71
C THR A 86 -10.24 -0.22 4.31
N GLY A 87 -11.50 -0.08 4.70
CA GLY A 87 -12.26 1.16 4.51
C GLY A 87 -11.65 2.36 5.25
N MET A 88 -11.24 2.17 6.51
CA MET A 88 -10.54 3.20 7.29
C MET A 88 -9.19 3.57 6.68
N LEU A 89 -8.44 2.59 6.14
CA LEU A 89 -7.20 2.83 5.41
C LEU A 89 -7.43 3.71 4.18
N THR A 90 -8.49 3.43 3.39
CA THR A 90 -8.86 4.24 2.22
C THR A 90 -9.11 5.69 2.61
N ILE A 91 -9.92 5.93 3.64
CA ILE A 91 -10.20 7.29 4.15
C ILE A 91 -8.90 7.99 4.57
N SER A 92 -8.01 7.27 5.26
CA SER A 92 -6.74 7.84 5.73
C SER A 92 -5.81 8.24 4.57
N LEU A 93 -5.75 7.41 3.52
CA LEU A 93 -4.94 7.68 2.32
C LEU A 93 -5.48 8.88 1.52
N GLU A 94 -6.81 9.01 1.39
CA GLU A 94 -7.44 10.16 0.73
C GLU A 94 -7.14 11.48 1.46
N ASP A 95 -7.21 11.47 2.79
CA ASP A 95 -7.02 12.66 3.59
C ASP A 95 -5.56 13.15 3.59
N ASN A 96 -4.61 12.25 3.82
CA ASN A 96 -3.23 12.63 4.09
C ASN A 96 -2.28 12.32 2.92
N MET A 97 -2.54 11.27 2.12
CA MET A 97 -1.64 10.76 1.08
C MET A 97 -0.21 10.60 1.62
N GLU A 98 -0.07 9.70 2.57
CA GLU A 98 1.18 9.33 3.22
C GLU A 98 1.30 7.80 3.32
N ASP A 99 2.44 7.27 3.75
CA ASP A 99 2.58 5.84 4.06
C ASP A 99 1.81 5.49 5.35
N VAL A 100 0.50 5.27 5.19
CA VAL A 100 -0.40 4.98 6.31
C VAL A 100 -0.10 3.63 6.92
N LEU A 101 0.17 2.59 6.11
CA LEU A 101 0.45 1.25 6.61
C LEU A 101 1.80 1.19 7.33
N GLY A 102 2.83 1.83 6.80
CA GLY A 102 4.12 1.96 7.50
C GLY A 102 3.96 2.69 8.84
N LYS A 103 3.13 3.73 8.89
CA LYS A 103 2.82 4.46 10.12
C LYS A 103 2.08 3.59 11.15
N ILE A 104 1.05 2.84 10.74
CA ILE A 104 0.35 1.88 11.59
C ILE A 104 1.33 0.84 12.14
N TYR A 105 2.14 0.24 11.28
CA TYR A 105 3.12 -0.77 11.63
C TYR A 105 4.09 -0.27 12.72
N MET A 106 4.60 0.94 12.57
CA MET A 106 5.53 1.54 13.53
C MET A 106 4.84 1.94 14.84
N GLN A 107 3.65 2.54 14.77
CA GLN A 107 2.92 3.02 15.96
C GLN A 107 2.36 1.88 16.80
N ALA A 108 1.88 0.82 16.17
CA ALA A 108 1.40 -0.37 16.88
C ALA A 108 2.54 -1.28 17.41
N GLY A 109 3.80 -0.88 17.21
CA GLY A 109 4.95 -1.65 17.71
C GLY A 109 5.07 -3.04 17.09
N LEU A 110 4.59 -3.23 15.84
CA LEU A 110 4.56 -4.52 15.17
C LEU A 110 5.94 -4.95 14.64
N GLY A 111 6.92 -4.03 14.67
CA GLY A 111 8.30 -4.32 14.26
C GLY A 111 8.99 -5.25 15.24
N ASN A 112 9.55 -6.35 14.74
CA ASN A 112 10.44 -7.18 15.52
C ASN A 112 11.80 -6.48 15.60
N LYS A 113 12.30 -6.21 16.80
CA LYS A 113 13.64 -5.63 17.03
C LYS A 113 14.77 -6.45 16.40
N GLN A 114 14.53 -7.73 16.13
CA GLN A 114 15.52 -8.63 15.52
C GLN A 114 15.58 -8.52 13.99
N THR A 115 14.51 -8.10 13.31
CA THR A 115 14.48 -7.96 11.85
C THR A 115 14.95 -6.59 11.37
N GLY A 116 15.08 -5.60 12.26
CA GLY A 116 15.63 -4.27 11.94
C GLY A 116 14.86 -3.50 10.86
N GLN A 117 13.63 -3.90 10.55
CA GLN A 117 12.85 -3.29 9.47
C GLN A 117 12.23 -1.97 9.96
N PHE A 118 12.80 -0.86 9.49
CA PHE A 118 12.31 0.49 9.76
C PHE A 118 11.81 1.12 8.47
N PHE A 119 10.60 1.64 8.49
CA PHE A 119 10.09 2.43 7.36
C PHE A 119 10.61 3.86 7.44
N THR A 120 11.01 4.40 6.29
CA THR A 120 11.49 5.78 6.20
C THR A 120 10.39 6.75 6.61
N PRO A 121 10.64 7.68 7.57
CA PRO A 121 9.66 8.67 7.93
C PRO A 121 9.15 9.45 6.71
N PHE A 122 7.84 9.55 6.55
CA PHE A 122 7.24 10.07 5.32
C PHE A 122 7.69 11.49 4.93
N HIS A 123 8.00 12.35 5.90
CA HIS A 123 8.54 13.69 5.61
C HIS A 123 9.91 13.65 4.91
N LEU A 124 10.74 12.65 5.19
CA LEU A 124 12.01 12.43 4.49
C LEU A 124 11.75 11.91 3.08
N SER A 125 10.86 10.93 2.92
CA SER A 125 10.43 10.45 1.61
C SER A 125 9.90 11.60 0.74
N TYR A 126 9.09 12.49 1.32
CA TYR A 126 8.54 13.65 0.63
C TYR A 126 9.61 14.67 0.23
N LEU A 127 10.60 14.93 1.10
CA LEU A 127 11.73 15.81 0.78
C LEU A 127 12.55 15.22 -0.38
N THR A 128 12.87 13.92 -0.32
CA THR A 128 13.59 13.22 -1.38
C THR A 128 12.83 13.27 -2.70
N ALA A 129 11.52 13.00 -2.68
CA ALA A 129 10.68 13.06 -3.86
C ALA A 129 10.62 14.47 -4.48
N LYS A 130 10.62 15.53 -3.68
CA LYS A 130 10.69 16.91 -4.19
C LYS A 130 11.95 17.21 -4.99
N ILE A 131 13.05 16.54 -4.66
CA ILE A 131 14.33 16.70 -5.35
C ILE A 131 14.37 15.80 -6.59
N ALA A 132 13.85 14.56 -6.47
CA ALA A 132 14.00 13.52 -7.49
C ALA A 132 12.96 13.59 -8.63
N VAL A 133 11.73 14.06 -8.35
CA VAL A 133 10.67 14.13 -9.38
C VAL A 133 10.96 15.28 -10.35
N PRO A 134 11.15 14.99 -11.65
CA PRO A 134 11.45 16.01 -12.66
C PRO A 134 10.38 17.11 -12.74
N GLU A 135 10.75 18.30 -13.16
CA GLU A 135 9.81 19.44 -13.26
C GLU A 135 8.92 19.37 -14.52
N ASP A 136 9.40 18.74 -15.58
CA ASP A 136 8.76 18.63 -16.89
C ASP A 136 7.76 17.47 -17.02
N VAL A 137 7.46 16.79 -15.93
CA VAL A 137 6.48 15.68 -15.88
C VAL A 137 5.10 16.18 -16.28
N ASN A 138 4.44 15.43 -17.18
CA ASN A 138 3.06 15.66 -17.62
C ASN A 138 2.43 14.35 -18.09
N GLU A 139 1.17 14.37 -18.59
CA GLU A 139 0.47 13.15 -19.04
C GLU A 139 1.11 12.51 -20.29
N GLN A 140 1.81 13.25 -21.13
CA GLN A 140 2.51 12.77 -22.34
C GLN A 140 3.91 12.25 -22.00
N THR A 141 4.55 12.81 -20.99
CA THR A 141 5.86 12.42 -20.48
C THR A 141 5.76 12.06 -18.98
N PRO A 142 5.16 10.91 -18.65
CA PRO A 142 4.98 10.50 -17.26
C PRO A 142 6.31 10.17 -16.58
N TYR A 143 6.40 10.42 -15.30
CA TYR A 143 7.53 9.97 -14.49
C TYR A 143 7.48 8.45 -14.33
N ILE A 144 8.52 7.77 -14.78
CA ILE A 144 8.70 6.33 -14.62
C ILE A 144 9.62 6.10 -13.43
N MET A 145 9.10 5.51 -12.38
CA MET A 145 9.83 5.27 -11.13
C MET A 145 10.07 3.78 -10.93
N HIS A 146 11.32 3.44 -10.60
CA HIS A 146 11.68 2.11 -10.10
C HIS A 146 12.12 2.21 -8.65
N GLU A 147 11.46 1.46 -7.76
CA GLU A 147 11.78 1.41 -6.33
C GLU A 147 12.13 -0.04 -5.94
N PRO A 148 13.42 -0.34 -5.75
CA PRO A 148 13.90 -1.72 -5.57
C PRO A 148 13.76 -2.27 -4.14
N SER A 149 13.36 -1.44 -3.16
CA SER A 149 13.16 -1.82 -1.76
C SER A 149 12.00 -1.02 -1.16
N THR A 150 10.80 -1.30 -1.68
CA THR A 150 9.65 -0.41 -1.55
C THR A 150 9.08 -0.31 -0.13
N GLY A 151 9.25 -1.34 0.71
CA GLY A 151 8.66 -1.37 2.06
C GLY A 151 7.15 -1.17 2.06
N GLY A 152 6.68 -0.09 2.69
CA GLY A 152 5.26 0.31 2.64
C GLY A 152 4.87 1.10 1.39
N GLY A 153 5.80 1.42 0.49
CA GLY A 153 5.53 2.27 -0.68
C GLY A 153 5.69 3.77 -0.40
N GLY A 154 6.31 4.13 0.72
CA GLY A 154 6.40 5.53 1.19
C GLY A 154 7.06 6.47 0.19
N MET A 155 8.13 6.05 -0.52
CA MET A 155 8.81 6.85 -1.54
C MET A 155 7.91 7.09 -2.76
N ILE A 156 7.15 6.07 -3.17
CA ILE A 156 6.24 6.15 -4.32
C ILE A 156 5.05 7.07 -3.99
N ILE A 157 4.45 6.92 -2.82
CA ILE A 157 3.36 7.77 -2.35
C ILE A 157 3.83 9.23 -2.23
N ALA A 158 5.07 9.44 -1.80
CA ALA A 158 5.68 10.76 -1.73
C ALA A 158 5.84 11.39 -3.12
N ALA A 159 6.28 10.63 -4.13
CA ALA A 159 6.37 11.09 -5.52
C ALA A 159 4.98 11.46 -6.07
N ALA A 160 3.97 10.62 -5.85
CA ALA A 160 2.60 10.90 -6.23
C ALA A 160 2.05 12.17 -5.55
N LYS A 161 2.38 12.37 -4.26
CA LYS A 161 2.02 13.58 -3.53
C LYS A 161 2.68 14.83 -4.09
N VAL A 162 3.95 14.77 -4.49
CA VAL A 162 4.66 15.88 -5.14
C VAL A 162 3.95 16.27 -6.43
N LEU A 163 3.61 15.30 -7.28
CA LEU A 163 2.86 15.56 -8.52
C LEU A 163 1.50 16.20 -8.23
N ARG A 164 0.75 15.68 -7.27
CA ARG A 164 -0.53 16.26 -6.83
C ARG A 164 -0.37 17.70 -6.32
N ASP A 165 0.66 17.97 -5.52
CA ASP A 165 0.91 19.30 -4.96
C ASP A 165 1.35 20.32 -6.03
N ARG A 166 1.89 19.84 -7.18
CA ARG A 166 2.14 20.61 -8.41
C ARG A 166 0.88 20.80 -9.27
N GLY A 167 -0.28 20.26 -8.88
CA GLY A 167 -1.54 20.33 -9.64
C GLY A 167 -1.67 19.31 -10.77
N LEU A 168 -0.78 18.31 -10.83
CA LEU A 168 -0.81 17.26 -11.83
C LEU A 168 -1.65 16.06 -11.36
N ASN A 169 -2.27 15.37 -12.32
CA ASN A 169 -2.95 14.11 -12.04
C ASN A 169 -1.91 12.97 -11.95
N TYR A 170 -1.45 12.68 -10.72
CA TYR A 170 -0.46 11.64 -10.49
C TYR A 170 -0.87 10.26 -11.02
N GLN A 171 -2.18 9.95 -11.08
CA GLN A 171 -2.68 8.67 -11.60
C GLN A 171 -2.39 8.49 -13.10
N LYS A 172 -2.12 9.58 -13.82
CA LYS A 172 -1.74 9.58 -15.24
C LYS A 172 -0.26 9.90 -15.46
N CYS A 173 0.34 10.68 -14.54
CA CYS A 173 1.70 11.18 -14.66
C CYS A 173 2.75 10.32 -13.94
N LEU A 174 2.36 9.24 -13.22
CA LEU A 174 3.28 8.36 -12.50
C LEU A 174 3.05 6.91 -12.92
N LYS A 175 4.15 6.24 -13.33
CA LYS A 175 4.18 4.80 -13.60
C LYS A 175 5.27 4.17 -12.77
N VAL A 176 4.98 3.04 -12.13
CA VAL A 176 5.84 2.48 -11.10
C VAL A 176 6.16 1.01 -11.36
N VAL A 177 7.42 0.65 -11.14
CA VAL A 177 7.85 -0.71 -10.84
C VAL A 177 8.40 -0.70 -9.41
N ALA A 178 7.72 -1.39 -8.51
CA ALA A 178 8.09 -1.50 -7.11
C ALA A 178 8.51 -2.94 -6.80
N GLN A 179 9.58 -3.12 -6.03
CA GLN A 179 10.07 -4.44 -5.66
C GLN A 179 10.40 -4.48 -4.18
N ASP A 180 10.17 -5.62 -3.55
CA ASP A 180 10.63 -5.89 -2.19
C ASP A 180 10.94 -7.38 -2.02
N LEU A 181 11.91 -7.68 -1.17
CA LEU A 181 12.26 -9.05 -0.82
C LEU A 181 11.21 -9.67 0.10
N ASP A 182 10.61 -8.87 0.98
CA ASP A 182 9.61 -9.29 1.96
C ASP A 182 8.18 -9.18 1.41
N TRP A 183 7.45 -10.28 1.41
CA TRP A 183 6.04 -10.33 1.02
C TRP A 183 5.16 -9.30 1.74
N LYS A 184 5.44 -8.98 2.99
CA LYS A 184 4.70 -7.97 3.73
C LYS A 184 4.86 -6.59 3.08
N GLY A 185 6.09 -6.21 2.72
CA GLY A 185 6.37 -4.98 1.98
C GLY A 185 5.62 -4.94 0.64
N VAL A 186 5.64 -6.05 -0.10
CA VAL A 186 4.89 -6.20 -1.35
C VAL A 186 3.39 -5.98 -1.15
N TYR A 187 2.77 -6.64 -0.17
CA TYR A 187 1.34 -6.48 0.09
C TYR A 187 0.97 -5.06 0.57
N MET A 188 1.77 -4.48 1.47
CA MET A 188 1.56 -3.10 1.94
C MET A 188 1.60 -2.11 0.77
N THR A 189 2.65 -2.18 -0.04
CA THR A 189 2.80 -1.33 -1.24
C THR A 189 1.65 -1.55 -2.20
N TYR A 190 1.35 -2.80 -2.56
CA TYR A 190 0.28 -3.11 -3.50
C TYR A 190 -1.08 -2.57 -3.07
N VAL A 191 -1.46 -2.77 -1.80
CA VAL A 191 -2.73 -2.27 -1.26
C VAL A 191 -2.79 -0.75 -1.33
N GLN A 192 -1.77 -0.05 -0.81
CA GLN A 192 -1.77 1.42 -0.78
C GLN A 192 -1.78 2.03 -2.19
N LEU A 193 -0.97 1.50 -3.12
CA LEU A 193 -0.93 2.01 -4.49
C LEU A 193 -2.23 1.72 -5.25
N SER A 194 -2.85 0.57 -4.99
CA SER A 194 -4.16 0.23 -5.58
C SER A 194 -5.25 1.20 -5.12
N LEU A 195 -5.34 1.44 -3.81
CA LEU A 195 -6.33 2.37 -3.23
C LEU A 195 -6.11 3.82 -3.65
N LEU A 196 -4.86 4.23 -3.91
CA LEU A 196 -4.53 5.54 -4.46
C LEU A 196 -4.72 5.65 -5.98
N GLY A 197 -5.03 4.54 -6.66
CA GLY A 197 -5.19 4.51 -8.12
C GLY A 197 -3.87 4.76 -8.87
N ILE A 198 -2.72 4.39 -8.30
CA ILE A 198 -1.41 4.53 -8.94
C ILE A 198 -1.18 3.35 -9.90
N GLU A 199 -0.73 3.64 -11.12
CA GLU A 199 -0.33 2.62 -12.10
C GLU A 199 0.99 1.98 -11.66
N ALA A 200 0.94 0.73 -11.17
CA ALA A 200 2.12 0.05 -10.65
C ALA A 200 2.17 -1.45 -10.97
N THR A 201 3.39 -1.93 -11.17
CA THR A 201 3.76 -3.35 -11.08
C THR A 201 4.53 -3.54 -9.78
N VAL A 202 4.04 -4.41 -8.89
CA VAL A 202 4.66 -4.69 -7.58
C VAL A 202 5.17 -6.13 -7.57
N ILE A 203 6.44 -6.31 -7.27
CA ILE A 203 7.18 -7.57 -7.46
C ILE A 203 7.76 -8.03 -6.12
N GLN A 204 7.56 -9.29 -5.78
CA GLN A 204 8.31 -9.93 -4.72
C GLN A 204 9.60 -10.53 -5.31
N GLY A 205 10.74 -10.18 -4.76
CA GLY A 205 12.00 -10.76 -5.18
C GLY A 205 13.22 -9.94 -4.78
N ASP A 206 14.38 -10.52 -4.97
CA ASP A 206 15.66 -9.87 -4.74
C ASP A 206 16.04 -9.03 -5.97
N SER A 207 16.01 -7.71 -5.82
CA SER A 207 16.34 -6.75 -6.88
C SER A 207 17.79 -6.81 -7.34
N LEU A 208 18.67 -7.49 -6.59
CA LEU A 208 20.10 -7.63 -6.90
C LEU A 208 20.42 -8.96 -7.56
N SER A 209 19.52 -9.95 -7.48
CA SER A 209 19.83 -11.33 -7.93
C SER A 209 19.87 -11.49 -9.44
N GLY A 210 19.21 -10.61 -10.20
CA GLY A 210 19.05 -10.75 -11.66
C GLY A 210 18.27 -12.01 -12.09
N GLN A 211 17.58 -12.68 -11.17
CA GLN A 211 16.78 -13.87 -11.47
C GLN A 211 15.44 -13.50 -12.08
N ASP A 212 14.95 -14.37 -12.96
CA ASP A 212 13.59 -14.24 -13.50
C ASP A 212 12.54 -14.33 -12.40
N THR A 213 11.58 -13.42 -12.44
CA THR A 213 10.48 -13.36 -11.47
C THR A 213 9.34 -14.25 -11.93
N ALA A 214 8.90 -15.17 -11.09
CA ALA A 214 7.72 -15.98 -11.37
C ALA A 214 6.44 -15.13 -11.41
N ALA A 215 5.53 -15.45 -12.31
CA ALA A 215 4.30 -14.69 -12.50
C ALA A 215 3.45 -14.55 -11.22
N GLU A 216 3.51 -15.50 -10.31
CA GLU A 216 2.82 -15.47 -9.02
C GLU A 216 3.40 -14.46 -8.03
N GLN A 217 4.65 -14.02 -8.25
CA GLN A 217 5.33 -12.98 -7.46
C GLN A 217 5.01 -11.55 -7.93
N ILE A 218 4.24 -11.41 -9.03
CA ILE A 218 3.94 -10.11 -9.65
C ILE A 218 2.48 -9.74 -9.41
N PHE A 219 2.28 -8.52 -8.88
CA PHE A 219 0.98 -7.90 -8.70
C PHE A 219 0.87 -6.66 -9.60
N TYR A 220 -0.23 -6.55 -10.33
CA TYR A 220 -0.55 -5.37 -11.12
C TYR A 220 -1.69 -4.61 -10.44
N THR A 221 -1.49 -3.34 -10.11
CA THR A 221 -2.58 -2.53 -9.54
C THR A 221 -3.76 -2.47 -10.51
N PRO A 222 -5.01 -2.27 -10.02
CA PRO A 222 -6.19 -2.14 -10.88
C PRO A 222 -6.01 -1.11 -11.99
N ARG A 223 -5.38 0.02 -11.69
CA ARG A 223 -5.05 1.04 -12.68
C ARG A 223 -4.13 0.52 -13.78
N LYS A 224 -3.13 -0.30 -13.45
CA LYS A 224 -2.23 -0.95 -14.42
C LYS A 224 -2.98 -1.91 -15.34
N LYS A 225 -4.04 -2.55 -14.83
CA LYS A 225 -4.96 -3.41 -15.58
C LYS A 225 -5.99 -2.63 -16.41
N GLY A 226 -5.96 -1.29 -16.38
CA GLY A 226 -6.89 -0.43 -17.12
C GLY A 226 -8.22 -0.18 -16.39
N LEU A 227 -8.34 -0.58 -15.12
CA LEU A 227 -9.52 -0.32 -14.31
C LEU A 227 -9.39 1.03 -13.62
N ILE A 228 -10.47 1.82 -13.65
CA ILE A 228 -10.61 3.06 -12.88
C ILE A 228 -11.43 2.71 -11.65
N ILE A 229 -10.84 2.83 -10.48
CA ILE A 229 -11.49 2.65 -9.17
C ILE A 229 -11.86 4.03 -8.65
#